data_2334ea757a71b9e50674de9bbeda33df
#
_entry.id   2334ea757a71b9e50674de9bbeda33df
#
_cell.length_a   1.000
_cell.length_b   1.000
_cell.length_c   1.000
_cell.angle_alpha   90.00
_cell.angle_beta   90.00
_cell.angle_gamma   90.00
#
_symmetry.space_group_name_H-M   'P 1'
#
loop_
_entity.id
_entity.type
_entity.pdbx_description
1 polymer ?
#
loop_
_entity_poly.entity_id
_entity_poly.type
_entity_poly.pdbx_seq_one_letter_code
_entity_poly.pdbx_strand_id
1 'polypeptide(L)'
;MSKNKFYSEKVIQLLLLIDALKHSSHENTKKVVELQENLEGAWQELFPGVPMSPLSASTIGRHISDMNATGLYDIRTCKNMRDGYYSNRVLFDAGEFSIIAQALYRNTTLTINDTKRIVEKFLNQTDDLGEGHLNILSKQLYRMQMRRKTQRDTLPTIRTLMKAIWEGKQIAFKYSHYKFEGRIGIEKVEVTTAIKDDATGTAKTFFVSPYFLVWDSEACYLIGYVEDDRRSAQVKDCKGEKKRHLTHFKISLIGSGIHLLSRPRTPIFYMKEYPRYSMTRTLPEQKAMMEREKKRDPNDIERAVLDSVALTKFSLDRYLRENLYMYHDDSDVVDVKLHFCEDFVGELMERFNLDQQMLQAVRTNRCDAHGRRICSAIITVQPNEGFYRWVMGQGGNVTVVEPAHIRREVRNRLYHAWNTIKHYEESDKKDPIDFEELKKKKREDAQNEMMYDVALSIEMEQRSKTDKASVITDILKGNRSDKNV
;
A
#
# COMPACT_ATOMS: atom_id res chain seq x y z
N MET A 1 7.68 57.61 11.35
CA MET A 1 7.03 56.60 10.48
C MET A 1 8.10 55.93 9.64
N SER A 2 8.55 54.75 10.01
CA SER A 2 9.57 53.98 9.33
C SER A 2 9.03 53.45 8.02
N LYS A 3 9.66 53.79 6.90
CA LYS A 3 9.37 53.23 5.58
C LYS A 3 9.83 51.78 5.56
N ASN A 4 9.03 50.86 6.07
CA ASN A 4 9.18 49.44 5.78
C ASN A 4 8.98 49.28 4.25
N LYS A 5 9.98 48.78 3.55
CA LYS A 5 9.89 48.33 2.17
C LYS A 5 8.92 47.17 2.11
N PHE A 6 7.64 47.47 1.99
CA PHE A 6 6.63 46.48 1.61
C PHE A 6 6.89 46.08 0.16
N TYR A 7 6.76 44.80 -0.12
CA TYR A 7 6.66 44.32 -1.50
C TYR A 7 5.63 45.17 -2.23
N SER A 8 5.83 45.41 -3.51
CA SER A 8 4.87 46.22 -4.27
C SER A 8 3.51 45.52 -4.19
N GLU A 9 2.42 46.27 -4.01
CA GLU A 9 1.05 45.77 -3.97
C GLU A 9 0.79 44.75 -5.09
N LYS A 10 1.33 45.01 -6.28
CA LYS A 10 1.28 44.11 -7.44
C LYS A 10 1.84 42.71 -7.15
N VAL A 11 2.92 42.60 -6.42
CA VAL A 11 3.53 41.29 -6.08
C VAL A 11 2.60 40.52 -5.12
N ILE A 12 2.03 41.20 -4.14
CA ILE A 12 1.10 40.57 -3.20
C ILE A 12 -0.16 40.12 -3.94
N GLN A 13 -0.72 40.94 -4.83
CA GLN A 13 -1.85 40.57 -5.67
C GLN A 13 -1.57 39.33 -6.53
N LEU A 14 -0.37 39.24 -7.11
CA LEU A 14 0.04 38.06 -7.88
C LEU A 14 0.11 36.81 -7.01
N LEU A 15 0.69 36.90 -5.80
CA LEU A 15 0.76 35.77 -4.87
C LEU A 15 -0.61 35.31 -4.42
N LEU A 16 -1.53 36.25 -4.12
CA LEU A 16 -2.90 35.94 -3.77
C LEU A 16 -3.68 35.30 -4.93
N LEU A 17 -3.42 35.78 -6.16
CA LEU A 17 -4.04 35.20 -7.36
C LEU A 17 -3.55 33.76 -7.60
N ILE A 18 -2.27 33.49 -7.39
CA ILE A 18 -1.71 32.14 -7.43
C ILE A 18 -2.37 31.24 -6.41
N ASP A 19 -2.53 31.72 -5.18
CA ASP A 19 -3.17 30.96 -4.11
C ASP A 19 -4.66 30.70 -4.40
N ALA A 20 -5.37 31.67 -4.90
CA ALA A 20 -6.77 31.53 -5.31
C ALA A 20 -6.99 30.52 -6.45
N LEU A 21 -6.00 30.36 -7.34
CA LEU A 21 -6.05 29.42 -8.47
C LEU A 21 -5.41 28.08 -8.18
N LYS A 22 -4.73 27.92 -7.05
CA LYS A 22 -3.95 26.73 -6.69
C LYS A 22 -4.77 25.45 -6.70
N HIS A 23 -6.02 25.52 -6.29
CA HIS A 23 -6.95 24.40 -6.18
C HIS A 23 -8.09 24.45 -7.19
N SER A 24 -7.89 25.12 -8.32
CA SER A 24 -8.86 25.16 -9.43
C SER A 24 -8.50 24.13 -10.49
N SER A 25 -9.51 23.49 -11.09
CA SER A 25 -9.36 22.50 -12.16
C SER A 25 -10.25 22.84 -13.35
N HIS A 26 -10.14 22.06 -14.43
CA HIS A 26 -11.05 22.20 -15.57
C HIS A 26 -12.53 22.04 -15.19
N GLU A 27 -12.83 21.24 -14.18
CA GLU A 27 -14.18 21.00 -13.68
C GLU A 27 -14.62 22.02 -12.64
N ASN A 28 -13.65 22.64 -11.95
CA ASN A 28 -13.85 23.66 -10.93
C ASN A 28 -13.10 24.95 -11.30
N THR A 29 -13.62 25.67 -12.25
CA THR A 29 -13.05 26.96 -12.70
C THR A 29 -13.41 28.09 -11.76
N LYS A 30 -12.52 29.05 -11.56
CA LYS A 30 -12.76 30.27 -10.78
C LYS A 30 -13.12 31.41 -11.71
N LYS A 31 -14.35 31.94 -11.60
CA LYS A 31 -14.81 33.11 -12.35
C LYS A 31 -14.06 34.36 -11.89
N VAL A 32 -13.99 35.35 -12.76
CA VAL A 32 -13.31 36.62 -12.44
C VAL A 32 -13.89 37.28 -11.19
N VAL A 33 -15.20 37.21 -11.00
CA VAL A 33 -15.88 37.80 -9.81
C VAL A 33 -15.43 37.05 -8.55
N GLU A 34 -15.44 35.74 -8.58
CA GLU A 34 -14.96 34.91 -7.47
C GLU A 34 -13.48 35.13 -7.12
N LEU A 35 -12.65 35.34 -8.16
CA LEU A 35 -11.23 35.67 -7.96
C LEU A 35 -11.10 37.06 -7.31
N GLN A 36 -11.88 38.03 -7.71
CA GLN A 36 -11.89 39.36 -7.12
C GLN A 36 -12.30 39.33 -5.65
N GLU A 37 -13.37 38.61 -5.31
CA GLU A 37 -13.86 38.43 -3.94
C GLU A 37 -12.82 37.70 -3.06
N ASN A 38 -12.26 36.62 -3.57
CA ASN A 38 -11.23 35.88 -2.85
C ASN A 38 -9.97 36.71 -2.60
N LEU A 39 -9.52 37.47 -3.58
CA LEU A 39 -8.38 38.37 -3.46
C LEU A 39 -8.60 39.48 -2.44
N GLU A 40 -9.81 40.09 -2.47
CA GLU A 40 -10.18 41.14 -1.53
C GLU A 40 -10.30 40.60 -0.10
N GLY A 41 -10.95 39.44 0.10
CA GLY A 41 -11.02 38.76 1.37
C GLY A 41 -9.65 38.46 1.96
N ALA A 42 -8.78 37.82 1.18
CA ALA A 42 -7.41 37.48 1.59
C ALA A 42 -6.54 38.72 1.85
N TRP A 43 -6.76 39.79 1.09
CA TRP A 43 -6.09 41.06 1.33
C TRP A 43 -6.51 41.69 2.68
N GLN A 44 -7.80 41.70 3.01
CA GLN A 44 -8.30 42.22 4.29
C GLN A 44 -7.81 41.39 5.48
N GLU A 45 -7.62 40.07 5.32
CA GLU A 45 -7.02 39.24 6.35
C GLU A 45 -5.54 39.62 6.60
N LEU A 46 -4.79 39.96 5.52
CA LEU A 46 -3.38 40.35 5.61
C LEU A 46 -3.17 41.79 6.07
N PHE A 47 -4.04 42.70 5.64
CA PHE A 47 -3.94 44.12 5.84
C PHE A 47 -5.26 44.72 6.34
N PRO A 48 -5.69 44.44 7.56
CA PRO A 48 -6.98 44.90 8.11
C PRO A 48 -7.11 46.42 7.99
N GLY A 49 -8.21 46.86 7.34
CA GLY A 49 -8.53 48.28 7.16
C GLY A 49 -7.74 48.99 6.06
N VAL A 50 -6.88 48.32 5.31
CA VAL A 50 -6.22 48.88 4.14
C VAL A 50 -6.96 48.46 2.86
N PRO A 51 -7.50 49.37 2.06
CA PRO A 51 -8.18 49.01 0.83
C PRO A 51 -7.16 48.49 -0.20
N MET A 52 -7.52 47.38 -0.89
CA MET A 52 -6.75 46.88 -2.05
C MET A 52 -7.13 47.69 -3.30
N SER A 53 -6.15 47.98 -4.17
CA SER A 53 -6.48 48.54 -5.48
C SER A 53 -7.32 47.55 -6.30
N PRO A 54 -8.50 47.97 -6.81
CA PRO A 54 -9.41 47.06 -7.50
C PRO A 54 -8.77 46.46 -8.74
N LEU A 55 -8.83 45.14 -8.85
CA LEU A 55 -8.31 44.37 -10.00
C LEU A 55 -9.44 44.22 -11.04
N SER A 56 -9.30 44.90 -12.19
CA SER A 56 -10.19 44.66 -13.32
C SER A 56 -9.98 43.29 -13.96
N ALA A 57 -10.98 42.77 -14.67
CA ALA A 57 -10.85 41.50 -15.40
C ALA A 57 -9.68 41.51 -16.38
N SER A 58 -9.40 42.65 -17.03
CA SER A 58 -8.24 42.81 -17.93
C SER A 58 -6.90 42.73 -17.17
N THR A 59 -6.85 43.26 -15.93
CA THR A 59 -5.67 43.20 -15.09
C THR A 59 -5.40 41.77 -14.63
N ILE A 60 -6.43 41.03 -14.22
CA ILE A 60 -6.33 39.61 -13.87
C ILE A 60 -5.83 38.81 -15.07
N GLY A 61 -6.43 39.00 -16.27
CA GLY A 61 -5.98 38.31 -17.49
C GLY A 61 -4.54 38.61 -17.86
N ARG A 62 -4.08 39.88 -17.67
CA ARG A 62 -2.65 40.22 -17.88
C ARG A 62 -1.73 39.55 -16.86
N HIS A 63 -2.10 39.52 -15.59
CA HIS A 63 -1.36 38.81 -14.56
C HIS A 63 -1.22 37.31 -14.84
N ILE A 64 -2.29 36.68 -15.30
CA ILE A 64 -2.28 35.28 -15.72
C ILE A 64 -1.36 35.06 -16.94
N SER A 65 -1.42 35.97 -17.93
CA SER A 65 -0.52 35.93 -19.08
C SER A 65 0.95 36.08 -18.66
N ASP A 66 1.25 37.03 -17.77
CA ASP A 66 2.60 37.25 -17.22
C ASP A 66 3.10 36.00 -16.47
N MET A 67 2.24 35.37 -15.65
CA MET A 67 2.58 34.13 -14.95
C MET A 67 2.85 32.98 -15.90
N ASN A 68 2.02 32.77 -16.91
CA ASN A 68 2.20 31.72 -17.91
C ASN A 68 3.49 31.94 -18.74
N ALA A 69 3.84 33.18 -19.03
CA ALA A 69 5.06 33.55 -19.76
C ALA A 69 6.34 33.13 -19.00
N THR A 70 6.28 32.97 -17.66
CA THR A 70 7.41 32.44 -16.89
C THR A 70 7.69 30.96 -17.13
N GLY A 71 6.74 30.20 -17.69
CA GLY A 71 6.79 28.74 -17.80
C GLY A 71 6.62 27.99 -16.47
N LEU A 72 6.47 28.71 -15.35
CA LEU A 72 6.27 28.13 -14.02
C LEU A 72 4.79 27.80 -13.73
N TYR A 73 3.87 28.43 -14.46
CA TYR A 73 2.43 28.28 -14.33
C TYR A 73 1.82 27.84 -15.65
N ASP A 74 0.73 27.09 -15.59
CA ASP A 74 -0.11 26.72 -16.74
C ASP A 74 -1.57 26.98 -16.36
N ILE A 75 -1.96 28.26 -16.38
CA ILE A 75 -3.31 28.69 -16.07
C ILE A 75 -4.07 28.84 -17.38
N ARG A 76 -5.18 28.15 -17.51
CA ARG A 76 -5.99 28.08 -18.73
C ARG A 76 -7.39 28.66 -18.49
N THR A 77 -8.05 28.97 -19.58
CA THR A 77 -9.49 29.30 -19.60
C THR A 77 -10.26 28.15 -20.21
N CYS A 78 -11.48 27.89 -19.74
CA CYS A 78 -12.46 27.14 -20.51
C CYS A 78 -12.84 27.90 -21.79
N LYS A 79 -13.55 27.25 -22.70
CA LYS A 79 -13.91 27.72 -24.07
C LYS A 79 -14.21 29.21 -24.23
N ASN A 80 -14.60 29.89 -23.15
CA ASN A 80 -14.79 31.33 -23.10
C ASN A 80 -14.17 31.92 -21.82
N MET A 81 -13.63 33.16 -21.89
CA MET A 81 -13.15 33.89 -20.70
C MET A 81 -14.23 34.05 -19.61
N ARG A 82 -15.52 33.96 -19.97
CA ARG A 82 -16.64 34.03 -19.03
C ARG A 82 -16.78 32.79 -18.16
N ASP A 83 -16.20 31.67 -18.59
CA ASP A 83 -16.31 30.39 -17.89
C ASP A 83 -15.26 30.24 -16.76
N GLY A 84 -14.36 31.21 -16.65
CA GLY A 84 -13.35 31.26 -15.57
C GLY A 84 -11.98 30.74 -15.95
N TYR A 85 -11.10 30.79 -14.98
CA TYR A 85 -9.72 30.35 -15.07
C TYR A 85 -9.50 29.10 -14.19
N TYR A 86 -8.56 28.26 -14.59
CA TYR A 86 -8.16 27.11 -13.79
C TYR A 86 -6.66 26.83 -13.96
N SER A 87 -6.07 26.23 -12.94
CA SER A 87 -4.70 25.74 -12.99
C SER A 87 -4.69 24.35 -13.65
N ASN A 88 -4.00 24.21 -14.78
CA ASN A 88 -3.80 22.90 -15.41
C ASN A 88 -2.79 22.04 -14.68
N ARG A 89 -2.30 22.50 -13.51
CA ARG A 89 -1.39 21.78 -12.62
C ARG A 89 -2.08 21.12 -11.43
N VAL A 90 -3.39 21.24 -11.30
CA VAL A 90 -4.16 20.40 -10.39
C VAL A 90 -4.14 18.99 -10.95
N LEU A 91 -3.56 18.06 -10.18
CA LEU A 91 -3.30 16.69 -10.63
C LEU A 91 -4.46 15.75 -10.28
N PHE A 92 -5.25 16.08 -9.25
CA PHE A 92 -6.28 15.18 -8.73
C PHE A 92 -7.60 15.91 -8.51
N ASP A 93 -8.71 15.29 -8.92
CA ASP A 93 -10.04 15.71 -8.50
C ASP A 93 -10.37 15.17 -7.08
N ALA A 94 -11.53 15.59 -6.55
CA ALA A 94 -12.00 15.17 -5.23
C ALA A 94 -12.20 13.67 -5.09
N GLY A 95 -12.71 13.00 -6.13
CA GLY A 95 -12.93 11.56 -6.13
C GLY A 95 -11.63 10.78 -6.14
N GLU A 96 -10.70 11.16 -7.01
CA GLU A 96 -9.37 10.59 -7.12
C GLU A 96 -8.59 10.74 -5.80
N PHE A 97 -8.61 11.93 -5.20
CA PHE A 97 -8.01 12.17 -3.89
C PHE A 97 -8.63 11.27 -2.81
N SER A 98 -9.97 11.16 -2.79
CA SER A 98 -10.66 10.32 -1.80
C SER A 98 -10.23 8.86 -1.89
N ILE A 99 -10.10 8.30 -3.11
CA ILE A 99 -9.65 6.92 -3.35
C ILE A 99 -8.21 6.75 -2.85
N ILE A 100 -7.31 7.66 -3.23
CA ILE A 100 -5.89 7.63 -2.83
C ILE A 100 -5.77 7.71 -1.30
N ALA A 101 -6.46 8.67 -0.68
CA ALA A 101 -6.44 8.86 0.76
C ALA A 101 -6.96 7.64 1.50
N GLN A 102 -8.10 7.06 1.10
CA GLN A 102 -8.66 5.85 1.70
C GLN A 102 -7.70 4.65 1.59
N ALA A 103 -7.10 4.45 0.42
CA ALA A 103 -6.12 3.39 0.20
C ALA A 103 -4.90 3.54 1.14
N LEU A 104 -4.37 4.76 1.29
CA LEU A 104 -3.26 5.06 2.19
C LEU A 104 -3.64 4.86 3.67
N TYR A 105 -4.81 5.28 4.09
CA TYR A 105 -5.26 5.11 5.48
C TYR A 105 -5.59 3.65 5.83
N ARG A 106 -6.00 2.83 4.89
CA ARG A 106 -6.17 1.36 5.09
C ARG A 106 -4.85 0.61 5.18
N ASN A 107 -3.77 1.21 4.73
CA ASN A 107 -2.46 0.60 4.68
C ASN A 107 -1.87 0.38 6.07
N THR A 108 -1.65 -0.89 6.48
CA THR A 108 -1.09 -1.24 7.80
C THR A 108 0.43 -1.13 7.87
N THR A 109 1.10 -0.92 6.74
CA THR A 109 2.57 -0.88 6.67
C THR A 109 3.12 0.51 7.00
N LEU A 110 2.35 1.58 6.71
CA LEU A 110 2.75 2.95 6.98
C LEU A 110 2.41 3.37 8.41
N THR A 111 3.25 4.22 9.01
CA THR A 111 2.91 4.89 10.27
C THR A 111 1.82 5.95 10.06
N ILE A 112 1.14 6.33 11.15
CA ILE A 112 0.14 7.41 11.12
C ILE A 112 0.74 8.69 10.57
N ASN A 113 1.93 9.08 11.06
CA ASN A 113 2.60 10.30 10.65
C ASN A 113 3.02 10.28 9.18
N ASP A 114 3.50 9.13 8.67
CA ASP A 114 3.86 9.00 7.26
C ASP A 114 2.63 9.07 6.37
N THR A 115 1.55 8.38 6.74
CA THR A 115 0.29 8.44 6.00
C THR A 115 -0.22 9.87 5.93
N LYS A 116 -0.29 10.56 7.07
CA LYS A 116 -0.73 11.96 7.14
C LYS A 116 0.11 12.85 6.23
N ARG A 117 1.44 12.78 6.34
CA ARG A 117 2.36 13.57 5.52
C ARG A 117 2.22 13.30 4.01
N ILE A 118 1.96 12.04 3.61
CA ILE A 118 1.76 11.68 2.21
C ILE A 118 0.41 12.23 1.73
N VAL A 119 -0.66 12.03 2.50
CA VAL A 119 -2.01 12.53 2.17
C VAL A 119 -2.01 14.06 2.05
N GLU A 120 -1.33 14.79 2.94
CA GLU A 120 -1.18 16.24 2.87
C GLU A 120 -0.51 16.70 1.56
N LYS A 121 0.47 15.93 1.05
CA LYS A 121 1.10 16.24 -0.24
C LYS A 121 0.13 16.07 -1.43
N PHE A 122 -0.70 15.03 -1.41
CA PHE A 122 -1.73 14.85 -2.44
C PHE A 122 -2.80 15.92 -2.34
N LEU A 123 -3.20 16.28 -1.11
CA LEU A 123 -4.17 17.33 -0.86
C LEU A 123 -3.73 18.67 -1.46
N ASN A 124 -2.45 19.01 -1.33
CA ASN A 124 -1.88 20.24 -1.90
C ASN A 124 -1.88 20.27 -3.44
N GLN A 125 -2.21 19.15 -4.09
CA GLN A 125 -2.29 18.99 -5.54
C GLN A 125 -3.72 18.61 -6.00
N THR A 126 -4.69 18.72 -5.10
CA THR A 126 -6.09 18.38 -5.34
C THR A 126 -6.90 19.65 -5.54
N ASP A 127 -7.95 19.54 -6.33
CA ASP A 127 -8.96 20.58 -6.52
C ASP A 127 -9.59 21.01 -5.19
N ASP A 128 -10.19 22.21 -5.18
CA ASP A 128 -10.83 22.76 -4.00
C ASP A 128 -12.04 21.90 -3.59
N LEU A 129 -11.84 21.10 -2.55
CA LEU A 129 -12.87 20.21 -2.00
C LEU A 129 -13.90 20.94 -1.13
N GLY A 130 -13.71 22.24 -0.91
CA GLY A 130 -14.44 22.99 0.10
C GLY A 130 -14.11 22.55 1.53
N GLU A 131 -13.95 23.50 2.43
CA GLU A 131 -13.47 23.24 3.83
C GLU A 131 -14.31 22.19 4.58
N GLY A 132 -15.62 22.09 4.30
CA GLY A 132 -16.51 21.13 4.94
C GLY A 132 -16.21 19.67 4.61
N HIS A 133 -15.99 19.36 3.32
CA HIS A 133 -15.72 17.99 2.87
C HIS A 133 -14.35 17.48 3.31
N LEU A 134 -13.33 18.32 3.24
CA LEU A 134 -11.98 18.01 3.71
C LEU A 134 -11.96 17.67 5.21
N ASN A 135 -12.70 18.44 5.99
CA ASN A 135 -12.76 18.26 7.44
C ASN A 135 -13.46 16.94 7.82
N ILE A 136 -14.53 16.58 7.11
CA ILE A 136 -15.23 15.30 7.32
C ILE A 136 -14.35 14.13 6.90
N LEU A 137 -13.77 14.18 5.71
CA LEU A 137 -12.95 13.11 5.16
C LEU A 137 -11.70 12.90 6.02
N SER A 138 -10.98 13.96 6.36
CA SER A 138 -9.77 13.86 7.19
C SER A 138 -10.07 13.32 8.59
N LYS A 139 -11.16 13.73 9.23
CA LYS A 139 -11.59 13.22 10.54
C LYS A 139 -11.96 11.74 10.47
N GLN A 140 -12.69 11.31 9.44
CA GLN A 140 -13.06 9.90 9.26
C GLN A 140 -11.84 9.01 9.01
N LEU A 141 -10.97 9.42 8.10
CA LEU A 141 -9.76 8.70 7.73
C LEU A 141 -8.79 8.62 8.91
N TYR A 142 -8.65 9.69 9.68
CA TYR A 142 -7.83 9.72 10.88
C TYR A 142 -8.35 8.75 11.96
N ARG A 143 -9.66 8.69 12.20
CA ARG A 143 -10.26 7.71 13.12
C ARG A 143 -10.04 6.27 12.69
N MET A 144 -10.08 5.98 11.39
CA MET A 144 -9.78 4.64 10.88
C MET A 144 -8.34 4.22 11.21
N GLN A 145 -7.40 5.16 11.22
CA GLN A 145 -5.98 4.89 11.46
C GLN A 145 -5.63 4.79 12.94
N MET A 146 -6.32 5.55 13.81
CA MET A 146 -6.08 5.55 15.26
C MET A 146 -6.31 4.20 15.93
N ARG A 147 -7.10 3.32 15.34
CA ARG A 147 -7.30 1.94 15.81
C ARG A 147 -6.09 1.04 15.59
N ARG A 148 -5.03 1.55 14.98
CA ARG A 148 -3.80 0.80 14.71
C ARG A 148 -2.71 1.28 15.64
N LYS A 149 -2.23 0.40 16.51
CA LYS A 149 -1.06 0.68 17.35
C LYS A 149 0.11 1.08 16.46
N THR A 150 0.82 2.13 16.88
CA THR A 150 1.99 2.73 16.24
C THR A 150 2.93 1.65 15.70
N GLN A 151 3.02 1.53 14.41
CA GLN A 151 4.00 0.65 13.79
C GLN A 151 5.30 1.45 13.57
N ARG A 152 6.39 0.69 13.48
CA ARG A 152 7.70 1.23 13.17
C ARG A 152 7.68 1.92 11.82
N ASP A 153 8.44 3.01 11.66
CA ASP A 153 8.65 3.65 10.37
C ASP A 153 9.24 2.67 9.35
N THR A 154 8.44 2.33 8.35
CA THR A 154 8.78 1.39 7.28
C THR A 154 9.19 2.09 5.98
N LEU A 155 8.98 3.39 5.86
CA LEU A 155 9.33 4.13 4.64
C LEU A 155 10.82 4.06 4.29
N PRO A 156 11.77 4.18 5.23
CA PRO A 156 13.19 3.99 4.93
C PRO A 156 13.49 2.59 4.40
N THR A 157 12.84 1.56 4.98
CA THR A 157 12.95 0.18 4.49
C THR A 157 12.43 0.06 3.06
N ILE A 158 11.25 0.60 2.77
CA ILE A 158 10.66 0.58 1.41
C ILE A 158 11.58 1.28 0.41
N ARG A 159 12.15 2.45 0.77
CA ARG A 159 13.09 3.18 -0.11
C ARG A 159 14.33 2.36 -0.42
N THR A 160 14.91 1.71 0.59
CA THR A 160 16.09 0.86 0.40
C THR A 160 15.78 -0.35 -0.47
N LEU A 161 14.61 -0.97 -0.27
CA LEU A 161 14.13 -2.09 -1.09
C LEU A 161 13.92 -1.68 -2.56
N MET A 162 13.26 -0.55 -2.79
CA MET A 162 13.07 -0.03 -4.16
C MET A 162 14.41 0.26 -4.83
N LYS A 163 15.35 0.88 -4.10
CA LYS A 163 16.71 1.13 -4.62
C LYS A 163 17.41 -0.19 -4.97
N ALA A 164 17.33 -1.19 -4.10
CA ALA A 164 17.93 -2.50 -4.33
C ALA A 164 17.34 -3.21 -5.57
N ILE A 165 16.02 -3.15 -5.73
CA ILE A 165 15.32 -3.72 -6.89
C ILE A 165 15.77 -3.00 -8.17
N TRP A 166 15.81 -1.67 -8.16
CA TRP A 166 16.24 -0.86 -9.29
C TRP A 166 17.70 -1.11 -9.69
N GLU A 167 18.62 -1.11 -8.70
CA GLU A 167 20.04 -1.32 -8.94
C GLU A 167 20.40 -2.80 -9.18
N GLY A 168 19.45 -3.72 -9.07
CA GLY A 168 19.72 -5.16 -9.23
C GLY A 168 20.68 -5.72 -8.19
N LYS A 169 20.60 -5.24 -6.93
CA LYS A 169 21.51 -5.62 -5.85
C LYS A 169 20.84 -6.46 -4.77
N GLN A 170 21.64 -7.27 -4.09
CA GLN A 170 21.24 -8.02 -2.91
C GLN A 170 21.07 -7.10 -1.70
N ILE A 171 20.27 -7.55 -0.76
CA ILE A 171 20.04 -6.91 0.53
C ILE A 171 20.31 -7.89 1.66
N ALA A 172 20.63 -7.35 2.84
CA ALA A 172 20.73 -8.09 4.07
C ALA A 172 19.83 -7.47 5.14
N PHE A 173 19.08 -8.29 5.87
CA PHE A 173 18.21 -7.83 6.95
C PHE A 173 17.93 -8.93 7.97
N LYS A 174 17.50 -8.53 9.16
CA LYS A 174 16.94 -9.42 10.16
C LYS A 174 15.41 -9.44 10.04
N TYR A 175 14.80 -10.60 10.23
CA TYR A 175 13.37 -10.81 10.14
C TYR A 175 12.79 -11.21 11.48
N SER A 176 11.61 -10.71 11.82
CA SER A 176 10.97 -10.92 13.11
C SER A 176 9.66 -11.71 12.96
N HIS A 177 9.22 -12.27 14.06
CA HIS A 177 7.90 -12.86 14.24
C HIS A 177 7.31 -12.43 15.58
N TYR A 178 6.03 -12.66 15.80
CA TYR A 178 5.39 -12.36 17.07
C TYR A 178 5.40 -13.60 17.98
N LYS A 179 5.72 -13.40 19.26
CA LYS A 179 5.62 -14.40 20.32
C LYS A 179 4.84 -13.84 21.49
N PHE A 180 4.26 -14.73 22.31
CA PHE A 180 3.73 -14.32 23.59
C PHE A 180 4.88 -14.07 24.58
N GLU A 181 4.82 -12.92 25.26
CA GLU A 181 5.66 -12.59 26.40
C GLU A 181 4.86 -12.89 27.68
N GLY A 182 5.16 -14.00 28.32
CA GLY A 182 4.38 -14.46 29.44
C GLY A 182 2.94 -14.85 29.05
N ARG A 183 1.96 -14.50 29.91
CA ARG A 183 0.57 -14.97 29.77
C ARG A 183 -0.31 -14.05 28.90
N ILE A 184 0.01 -12.77 28.78
CA ILE A 184 -0.86 -11.75 28.17
C ILE A 184 -0.12 -10.86 27.17
N GLY A 185 1.21 -10.74 27.27
CA GLY A 185 2.02 -9.86 26.41
C GLY A 185 2.30 -10.49 25.03
N ILE A 186 2.35 -9.67 24.00
CA ILE A 186 2.84 -10.06 22.67
C ILE A 186 4.03 -9.18 22.32
N GLU A 187 5.18 -9.81 22.08
CA GLU A 187 6.40 -9.15 21.65
C GLU A 187 6.78 -9.52 20.22
N LYS A 188 7.59 -8.67 19.61
CA LYS A 188 8.17 -8.89 18.29
C LYS A 188 9.62 -9.34 18.45
N VAL A 189 9.89 -10.60 18.13
CA VAL A 189 11.20 -11.26 18.33
C VAL A 189 11.87 -11.52 17.00
N GLU A 190 13.17 -11.27 16.92
CA GLU A 190 13.97 -11.61 15.74
C GLU A 190 14.10 -13.12 15.57
N VAL A 191 14.03 -13.59 14.32
CA VAL A 191 14.27 -14.99 13.98
C VAL A 191 15.73 -15.34 14.27
N THR A 192 15.97 -16.35 15.09
CA THR A 192 17.31 -16.79 15.48
C THR A 192 17.79 -17.98 14.63
N THR A 193 19.09 -18.19 14.60
CA THR A 193 19.73 -19.34 13.94
C THR A 193 19.73 -20.60 14.82
N ALA A 194 19.18 -20.55 16.03
CA ALA A 194 19.26 -21.62 17.00
C ALA A 194 18.61 -22.92 16.49
N ILE A 195 19.34 -24.00 16.59
CA ILE A 195 18.86 -25.38 16.60
C ILE A 195 18.08 -25.56 17.90
N LYS A 196 17.00 -26.26 17.88
CA LYS A 196 15.85 -26.37 18.79
C LYS A 196 16.03 -26.22 20.31
N ASP A 197 17.22 -26.21 20.87
CA ASP A 197 17.46 -26.36 22.33
C ASP A 197 18.37 -25.29 22.96
N ASP A 198 18.86 -24.30 22.22
CA ASP A 198 19.78 -23.29 22.79
C ASP A 198 19.12 -21.91 22.85
N ALA A 199 18.88 -21.43 24.07
CA ALA A 199 18.32 -20.10 24.33
C ALA A 199 19.26 -18.92 23.92
N THR A 200 20.47 -19.24 23.43
CA THR A 200 21.53 -18.27 23.08
C THR A 200 21.68 -18.01 21.57
N GLY A 201 20.71 -18.41 20.75
CA GLY A 201 20.79 -18.23 19.30
C GLY A 201 20.92 -16.78 18.86
N THR A 202 21.96 -16.50 18.05
CA THR A 202 22.12 -15.18 17.43
C THR A 202 21.03 -14.90 16.40
N ALA A 203 20.58 -13.65 16.28
CA ALA A 203 19.57 -13.24 15.30
C ALA A 203 20.03 -13.56 13.87
N LYS A 204 19.21 -14.30 13.12
CA LYS A 204 19.52 -14.70 11.75
C LYS A 204 19.47 -13.51 10.82
N THR A 205 20.57 -13.28 10.08
CA THR A 205 20.58 -12.34 8.95
C THR A 205 20.19 -13.07 7.67
N PHE A 206 19.20 -12.53 6.97
CA PHE A 206 18.77 -13.02 5.67
C PHE A 206 19.47 -12.23 4.58
N PHE A 207 20.10 -12.92 3.63
CA PHE A 207 20.66 -12.36 2.40
C PHE A 207 19.67 -12.66 1.29
N VAL A 208 19.13 -11.62 0.66
CA VAL A 208 18.00 -11.74 -0.26
C VAL A 208 18.25 -11.00 -1.56
N SER A 209 17.96 -11.66 -2.67
CA SER A 209 17.82 -11.05 -3.99
C SER A 209 16.38 -10.54 -4.15
N PRO A 210 16.12 -9.21 -4.11
CA PRO A 210 14.78 -8.65 -4.17
C PRO A 210 14.31 -8.50 -5.60
N TYR A 211 13.03 -8.82 -5.88
CA TYR A 211 12.44 -8.69 -7.22
C TYR A 211 11.25 -7.74 -7.26
N PHE A 212 10.26 -7.92 -6.38
CA PHE A 212 9.03 -7.15 -6.40
C PHE A 212 8.63 -6.69 -5.00
N LEU A 213 8.04 -5.49 -4.94
CA LEU A 213 7.27 -5.02 -3.81
C LEU A 213 5.79 -5.07 -4.20
N VAL A 214 4.99 -5.76 -3.43
CA VAL A 214 3.57 -5.94 -3.71
C VAL A 214 2.72 -5.63 -2.49
N TRP A 215 1.54 -5.09 -2.74
CA TRP A 215 0.52 -4.89 -1.73
C TRP A 215 -0.51 -6.01 -1.88
N ASP A 216 -0.68 -6.78 -0.81
CA ASP A 216 -1.76 -7.76 -0.72
C ASP A 216 -2.57 -7.47 0.53
N SER A 217 -3.88 -7.33 0.33
CA SER A 217 -4.82 -6.93 1.38
C SER A 217 -4.40 -5.59 2.02
N GLU A 218 -3.93 -5.59 3.25
CA GLU A 218 -3.56 -4.38 3.99
C GLU A 218 -2.06 -4.25 4.24
N ALA A 219 -1.24 -5.15 3.71
CA ALA A 219 0.18 -5.22 3.99
C ALA A 219 1.05 -5.21 2.73
N CYS A 220 2.25 -4.65 2.87
CA CYS A 220 3.26 -4.69 1.83
C CYS A 220 4.21 -5.87 2.04
N TYR A 221 4.52 -6.55 0.96
CA TYR A 221 5.41 -7.72 0.93
C TYR A 221 6.54 -7.51 -0.06
N LEU A 222 7.71 -8.01 0.31
CA LEU A 222 8.84 -8.21 -0.58
C LEU A 222 8.78 -9.63 -1.13
N ILE A 223 8.81 -9.77 -2.44
CA ILE A 223 9.07 -11.05 -3.12
C ILE A 223 10.55 -11.08 -3.50
N GLY A 224 11.27 -12.09 -3.03
CA GLY A 224 12.69 -12.25 -3.27
C GLY A 224 13.17 -13.68 -3.14
N TYR A 225 14.43 -13.91 -3.41
CA TYR A 225 15.10 -15.20 -3.22
C TYR A 225 16.11 -15.12 -2.07
N VAL A 226 16.07 -16.09 -1.15
CA VAL A 226 17.02 -16.19 -0.03
C VAL A 226 18.30 -16.89 -0.49
N GLU A 227 19.42 -16.18 -0.49
CA GLU A 227 20.70 -16.68 -1.05
C GLU A 227 21.31 -17.82 -0.25
N ASP A 228 21.20 -17.78 1.09
CA ASP A 228 21.82 -18.72 2.01
C ASP A 228 20.80 -19.64 2.71
N ASP A 229 19.71 -19.97 2.03
CA ASP A 229 18.75 -20.88 2.63
C ASP A 229 19.29 -22.32 2.61
N ARG A 230 19.64 -22.84 3.81
CA ARG A 230 20.04 -24.24 3.98
C ARG A 230 18.93 -25.21 3.58
N ARG A 231 17.65 -24.79 3.60
CA ARG A 231 16.52 -25.60 3.13
C ARG A 231 16.58 -25.77 1.62
N SER A 232 16.86 -24.71 0.87
CA SER A 232 17.05 -24.79 -0.57
C SER A 232 18.31 -25.63 -0.95
N ALA A 233 19.29 -25.72 -0.04
CA ALA A 233 20.46 -26.57 -0.23
C ALA A 233 20.15 -28.08 -0.05
N GLN A 234 19.09 -28.41 0.70
CA GLN A 234 18.68 -29.81 0.95
C GLN A 234 17.69 -30.33 -0.09
N VAL A 235 16.91 -29.43 -0.72
CA VAL A 235 15.99 -29.79 -1.79
C VAL A 235 16.73 -29.71 -3.13
N LYS A 236 17.36 -30.80 -3.50
CA LYS A 236 17.94 -30.97 -4.84
C LYS A 236 16.86 -31.50 -5.77
N ASP A 237 16.85 -31.03 -7.01
CA ASP A 237 16.05 -31.66 -8.06
C ASP A 237 16.61 -33.05 -8.39
N CYS A 238 15.92 -33.79 -9.27
CA CYS A 238 16.37 -35.09 -9.75
C CYS A 238 17.75 -35.10 -10.46
N LYS A 239 18.31 -33.88 -10.72
CA LYS A 239 19.67 -33.68 -11.27
C LYS A 239 20.68 -33.19 -10.25
N GLY A 240 20.30 -33.05 -8.97
CA GLY A 240 21.18 -32.60 -7.90
C GLY A 240 21.38 -31.07 -7.84
N GLU A 241 20.63 -30.28 -8.64
CA GLU A 241 20.69 -28.82 -8.61
C GLU A 241 19.80 -28.25 -7.48
N LYS A 242 20.26 -27.15 -6.83
CA LYS A 242 19.48 -26.46 -5.82
C LYS A 242 18.23 -25.85 -6.44
N LYS A 243 17.06 -26.24 -5.94
CA LYS A 243 15.81 -25.55 -6.30
C LYS A 243 15.82 -24.16 -5.69
N ARG A 244 15.71 -23.14 -6.52
CA ARG A 244 15.60 -21.73 -6.13
C ARG A 244 14.14 -21.33 -6.18
N HIS A 245 13.60 -20.91 -5.03
CA HIS A 245 12.20 -20.53 -4.91
C HIS A 245 12.06 -19.08 -4.50
N LEU A 246 11.00 -18.45 -4.96
CA LEU A 246 10.59 -17.14 -4.47
C LEU A 246 10.09 -17.27 -3.01
N THR A 247 10.42 -16.28 -2.19
CA THR A 247 10.01 -16.20 -0.79
C THR A 247 9.35 -14.85 -0.54
N HIS A 248 8.34 -14.83 0.31
CA HIS A 248 7.58 -13.63 0.65
C HIS A 248 7.94 -13.14 2.05
N PHE A 249 8.28 -11.86 2.16
CA PHE A 249 8.60 -11.21 3.43
C PHE A 249 7.64 -10.05 3.67
N LYS A 250 6.90 -10.09 4.77
CA LYS A 250 6.07 -8.97 5.20
C LYS A 250 6.96 -7.82 5.67
N ILE A 251 6.86 -6.65 5.04
CA ILE A 251 7.80 -5.53 5.29
C ILE A 251 7.77 -5.06 6.74
N SER A 252 6.59 -5.06 7.38
CA SER A 252 6.46 -4.68 8.79
C SER A 252 7.24 -5.59 9.76
N LEU A 253 7.67 -6.77 9.32
CA LEU A 253 8.47 -7.72 10.08
C LEU A 253 9.98 -7.67 9.74
N ILE A 254 10.38 -6.92 8.72
CA ILE A 254 11.79 -6.65 8.43
C ILE A 254 12.34 -5.72 9.52
N GLY A 255 13.47 -6.10 10.14
CA GLY A 255 14.13 -5.32 11.20
C GLY A 255 14.63 -3.96 10.74
N SER A 256 15.02 -3.09 11.71
CA SER A 256 15.63 -1.79 11.43
C SER A 256 17.06 -1.96 11.01
N GLY A 257 17.48 -2.08 9.94
CA GLY A 257 18.89 -2.29 9.55
C GLY A 257 18.96 -3.11 8.29
N ILE A 258 18.10 -2.74 7.35
CA ILE A 258 18.23 -3.26 6.00
C ILE A 258 19.47 -2.63 5.36
N HIS A 259 20.35 -3.47 4.85
CA HIS A 259 21.60 -3.07 4.21
C HIS A 259 21.55 -3.43 2.72
N LEU A 260 21.82 -2.45 1.88
CA LEU A 260 22.08 -2.67 0.47
C LEU A 260 23.50 -3.22 0.31
N LEU A 261 23.64 -4.35 -0.36
CA LEU A 261 24.94 -4.99 -0.60
C LEU A 261 25.49 -4.57 -1.97
N SER A 262 26.82 -4.63 -2.12
CA SER A 262 27.48 -4.40 -3.41
C SER A 262 27.28 -5.56 -4.41
N ARG A 263 26.89 -6.72 -3.91
CA ARG A 263 26.70 -7.95 -4.72
C ARG A 263 25.49 -7.80 -5.63
N PRO A 264 25.57 -8.20 -6.93
CA PRO A 264 24.42 -8.28 -7.81
C PRO A 264 23.43 -9.32 -7.29
N ARG A 265 22.15 -9.10 -7.52
CA ARG A 265 21.12 -10.10 -7.19
C ARG A 265 21.21 -11.30 -8.11
N THR A 266 20.76 -12.45 -7.63
CA THR A 266 20.53 -13.63 -8.47
C THR A 266 19.41 -13.32 -9.46
N PRO A 267 19.60 -13.48 -10.77
CA PRO A 267 18.56 -13.19 -11.75
C PRO A 267 17.28 -14.00 -11.55
N ILE A 268 16.11 -13.38 -11.79
CA ILE A 268 14.81 -14.02 -11.59
C ILE A 268 14.59 -15.24 -12.48
N PHE A 269 15.19 -15.29 -13.66
CA PHE A 269 15.02 -16.42 -14.57
C PHE A 269 15.66 -17.73 -14.08
N TYR A 270 16.43 -17.70 -12.96
CA TYR A 270 16.89 -18.91 -12.27
C TYR A 270 15.87 -19.48 -11.28
N MET A 271 14.78 -18.76 -10.99
CA MET A 271 13.77 -19.22 -10.06
C MET A 271 12.91 -20.33 -10.70
N LYS A 272 12.47 -21.31 -9.89
CA LYS A 272 11.58 -22.41 -10.33
C LYS A 272 10.30 -21.88 -10.96
N GLU A 273 9.80 -20.75 -10.45
CA GLU A 273 8.55 -20.13 -10.85
C GLU A 273 8.65 -19.43 -12.22
N TYR A 274 9.84 -18.95 -12.61
CA TYR A 274 10.01 -18.14 -13.81
C TYR A 274 9.48 -18.76 -15.10
N PRO A 275 9.73 -20.05 -15.41
CA PRO A 275 9.22 -20.66 -16.63
C PRO A 275 7.69 -20.63 -16.76
N ARG A 276 6.98 -20.75 -15.64
CA ARG A 276 5.53 -20.72 -15.57
C ARG A 276 4.96 -19.34 -15.83
N TYR A 277 5.60 -18.32 -15.27
CA TYR A 277 5.09 -16.94 -15.24
C TYR A 277 5.75 -16.03 -16.28
N SER A 278 6.65 -16.52 -17.09
CA SER A 278 7.24 -15.75 -18.20
C SER A 278 6.28 -15.66 -19.39
N MET A 279 5.97 -14.44 -19.82
CA MET A 279 4.97 -14.18 -20.86
C MET A 279 5.42 -14.50 -22.31
N THR A 280 6.70 -14.74 -22.59
CA THR A 280 7.19 -14.61 -23.96
C THR A 280 8.18 -15.66 -24.46
N ARG A 281 8.48 -16.75 -23.72
CA ARG A 281 9.47 -17.71 -24.22
C ARG A 281 9.05 -19.15 -24.02
N THR A 282 9.28 -19.95 -25.04
CA THR A 282 9.15 -21.40 -24.97
C THR A 282 10.18 -21.96 -23.98
N LEU A 283 9.88 -23.10 -23.38
CA LEU A 283 10.79 -23.77 -22.42
C LEU A 283 12.21 -24.01 -22.98
N PRO A 284 12.40 -24.37 -24.30
CA PRO A 284 13.74 -24.48 -24.89
C PRO A 284 14.52 -23.18 -24.94
N GLU A 285 13.86 -22.03 -25.24
CA GLU A 285 14.52 -20.72 -25.28
C GLU A 285 14.95 -20.26 -23.90
N GLN A 286 14.15 -20.53 -22.88
CA GLN A 286 14.51 -20.25 -21.49
C GLN A 286 15.72 -21.07 -21.06
N LYS A 287 15.77 -22.36 -21.38
CA LYS A 287 16.93 -23.22 -21.09
C LYS A 287 18.19 -22.75 -21.80
N ALA A 288 18.09 -22.38 -23.08
CA ALA A 288 19.23 -21.85 -23.85
C ALA A 288 19.73 -20.52 -23.27
N MET A 289 18.85 -19.65 -22.80
CA MET A 289 19.21 -18.42 -22.11
C MET A 289 19.93 -18.70 -20.79
N MET A 290 19.42 -19.62 -19.95
CA MET A 290 20.04 -20.02 -18.70
C MET A 290 21.43 -20.62 -18.90
N GLU A 291 21.61 -21.44 -19.93
CA GLU A 291 22.93 -22.05 -20.24
C GLU A 291 23.95 -21.01 -20.72
N ARG A 292 23.54 -20.00 -21.47
CA ARG A 292 24.40 -18.89 -21.87
C ARG A 292 24.83 -18.06 -20.66
N GLU A 293 23.92 -17.81 -19.73
CA GLU A 293 24.15 -17.01 -18.53
C GLU A 293 25.02 -17.70 -17.49
N LYS A 294 24.97 -19.04 -17.39
CA LYS A 294 25.86 -19.80 -16.50
C LYS A 294 27.36 -19.59 -16.79
N LYS A 295 27.68 -19.20 -18.01
CA LYS A 295 29.07 -18.99 -18.48
C LYS A 295 29.55 -17.54 -18.36
N ARG A 296 28.70 -16.60 -17.91
CA ARG A 296 29.01 -15.16 -17.85
C ARG A 296 29.46 -14.71 -16.46
N ASP A 297 30.25 -13.64 -16.43
CA ASP A 297 30.68 -12.98 -15.19
C ASP A 297 29.42 -12.42 -14.46
N PRO A 298 29.28 -12.64 -13.13
CA PRO A 298 28.22 -12.03 -12.32
C PRO A 298 28.10 -10.51 -12.43
N ASN A 299 29.17 -9.81 -12.75
CA ASN A 299 29.23 -8.35 -12.87
C ASN A 299 28.98 -7.83 -14.30
N ASP A 300 28.65 -8.70 -15.26
CA ASP A 300 28.44 -8.31 -16.65
C ASP A 300 27.19 -7.42 -16.79
N ILE A 301 27.33 -6.26 -17.43
CA ILE A 301 26.24 -5.31 -17.73
C ILE A 301 25.12 -5.99 -18.54
N GLU A 302 25.44 -6.85 -19.50
CA GLU A 302 24.46 -7.57 -20.27
C GLU A 302 23.59 -8.46 -19.39
N ARG A 303 24.14 -9.07 -18.34
CA ARG A 303 23.39 -9.86 -17.36
C ARG A 303 22.38 -9.02 -16.61
N ALA A 304 22.75 -7.81 -16.19
CA ALA A 304 21.85 -6.87 -15.52
C ALA A 304 20.70 -6.45 -16.45
N VAL A 305 20.99 -6.20 -17.72
CA VAL A 305 19.97 -5.87 -18.74
C VAL A 305 19.01 -7.04 -18.96
N LEU A 306 19.55 -8.27 -19.07
CA LEU A 306 18.73 -9.47 -19.27
C LEU A 306 17.83 -9.75 -18.04
N ASP A 307 18.32 -9.55 -16.84
CA ASP A 307 17.53 -9.70 -15.61
C ASP A 307 16.43 -8.62 -15.55
N SER A 308 16.72 -7.38 -15.89
CA SER A 308 15.72 -6.33 -15.97
C SER A 308 14.62 -6.66 -16.97
N VAL A 309 14.99 -7.14 -18.17
CA VAL A 309 14.03 -7.59 -19.18
C VAL A 309 13.24 -8.81 -18.70
N ALA A 310 13.87 -9.73 -17.98
CA ALA A 310 13.18 -10.90 -17.41
C ALA A 310 12.13 -10.50 -16.37
N LEU A 311 12.44 -9.51 -15.53
CA LEU A 311 11.47 -8.99 -14.56
C LEU A 311 10.25 -8.36 -15.22
N THR A 312 10.43 -7.57 -16.27
CA THR A 312 9.29 -6.98 -17.01
C THR A 312 8.42 -8.02 -17.71
N LYS A 313 8.98 -9.17 -18.02
CA LYS A 313 8.26 -10.29 -18.64
C LYS A 313 7.66 -11.29 -17.67
N PHE A 314 7.93 -11.14 -16.38
CA PHE A 314 7.32 -11.96 -15.35
C PHE A 314 5.88 -11.49 -15.09
N SER A 315 4.90 -12.35 -15.28
CA SER A 315 3.49 -12.07 -15.02
C SER A 315 3.22 -12.09 -13.52
N LEU A 316 3.49 -10.97 -12.86
CA LEU A 316 3.29 -10.80 -11.43
C LEU A 316 1.81 -10.97 -11.05
N ASP A 317 0.90 -10.44 -11.86
CA ASP A 317 -0.54 -10.57 -11.64
C ASP A 317 -0.98 -12.04 -11.61
N ARG A 318 -0.57 -12.84 -12.59
CA ARG A 318 -0.84 -14.27 -12.61
C ARG A 318 -0.22 -15.00 -11.41
N TYR A 319 1.02 -14.62 -11.05
CA TYR A 319 1.69 -15.19 -9.88
C TYR A 319 0.89 -14.92 -8.59
N LEU A 320 0.40 -13.71 -8.39
CA LEU A 320 -0.38 -13.34 -7.21
C LEU A 320 -1.75 -14.02 -7.16
N ARG A 321 -2.41 -14.19 -8.30
CA ARG A 321 -3.68 -14.95 -8.38
C ARG A 321 -3.51 -16.42 -7.99
N GLU A 322 -2.42 -17.05 -8.42
CA GLU A 322 -2.17 -18.46 -8.15
C GLU A 322 -1.61 -18.70 -6.73
N ASN A 323 -1.05 -17.67 -6.06
CA ASN A 323 -0.45 -17.72 -4.71
C ASN A 323 -1.24 -16.87 -3.70
N LEU A 324 -2.32 -17.40 -3.18
CA LEU A 324 -3.27 -16.65 -2.34
C LEU A 324 -2.66 -16.22 -1.01
N TYR A 325 -3.00 -15.00 -0.55
CA TYR A 325 -2.60 -14.41 0.73
C TYR A 325 -1.09 -14.36 0.97
N MET A 326 -0.30 -14.28 -0.11
CA MET A 326 1.16 -14.28 -0.03
C MET A 326 1.76 -15.51 0.67
N TYR A 327 1.02 -16.63 0.74
CA TYR A 327 1.58 -17.91 1.11
C TYR A 327 2.25 -18.55 -0.10
N HIS A 328 3.41 -19.12 0.13
CA HIS A 328 4.16 -19.86 -0.89
C HIS A 328 4.84 -21.07 -0.24
N ASP A 329 4.77 -22.21 -0.91
CA ASP A 329 5.44 -23.43 -0.53
C ASP A 329 6.02 -24.15 -1.77
N ASP A 330 6.52 -25.36 -1.59
CA ASP A 330 7.13 -26.14 -2.68
C ASP A 330 6.10 -26.87 -3.56
N SER A 331 4.79 -26.77 -3.26
CA SER A 331 3.76 -27.45 -4.04
C SER A 331 3.67 -26.89 -5.46
N ASP A 332 3.32 -27.74 -6.40
CA ASP A 332 3.11 -27.32 -7.77
C ASP A 332 1.72 -26.68 -7.91
N VAL A 333 1.62 -25.71 -8.81
CA VAL A 333 0.35 -25.10 -9.17
C VAL A 333 -0.47 -26.10 -10.00
N VAL A 334 -1.73 -26.28 -9.64
CA VAL A 334 -2.65 -27.26 -10.24
C VAL A 334 -4.00 -26.65 -10.57
N ASP A 335 -4.70 -27.26 -11.50
CA ASP A 335 -6.08 -26.94 -11.78
C ASP A 335 -6.99 -27.62 -10.75
N VAL A 336 -7.82 -26.81 -10.10
CA VAL A 336 -8.76 -27.25 -9.06
C VAL A 336 -10.17 -27.01 -9.55
N LYS A 337 -10.96 -28.08 -9.61
CA LYS A 337 -12.38 -28.01 -9.88
C LYS A 337 -13.15 -27.73 -8.62
N LEU A 338 -13.92 -26.67 -8.65
CA LEU A 338 -14.78 -26.23 -7.54
C LEU A 338 -16.24 -26.43 -7.90
N HIS A 339 -17.07 -26.79 -6.91
CA HIS A 339 -18.49 -26.53 -6.90
C HIS A 339 -18.77 -25.34 -5.98
N PHE A 340 -19.65 -24.45 -6.40
CA PHE A 340 -20.01 -23.26 -5.63
C PHE A 340 -21.47 -22.86 -5.88
N CYS A 341 -22.06 -22.16 -4.91
CA CYS A 341 -23.39 -21.58 -5.07
C CYS A 341 -23.37 -20.46 -6.10
N GLU A 342 -24.39 -20.36 -6.95
CA GLU A 342 -24.46 -19.38 -8.05
C GLU A 342 -24.24 -17.94 -7.57
N ASP A 343 -24.76 -17.57 -6.41
CA ASP A 343 -24.60 -16.24 -5.81
C ASP A 343 -23.14 -15.91 -5.44
N PHE A 344 -22.26 -16.91 -5.44
CA PHE A 344 -20.87 -16.78 -5.05
C PHE A 344 -19.92 -16.49 -6.25
N VAL A 345 -20.45 -16.35 -7.46
CA VAL A 345 -19.63 -16.12 -8.66
C VAL A 345 -18.81 -14.83 -8.59
N GLY A 346 -19.40 -13.76 -8.05
CA GLY A 346 -18.72 -12.46 -7.88
C GLY A 346 -17.48 -12.57 -7.00
N GLU A 347 -17.61 -13.25 -5.85
CA GLU A 347 -16.48 -13.49 -4.92
C GLU A 347 -15.33 -14.27 -5.56
N LEU A 348 -15.65 -15.27 -6.40
CA LEU A 348 -14.65 -16.02 -7.17
C LEU A 348 -13.91 -15.10 -8.16
N MET A 349 -14.65 -14.29 -8.90
CA MET A 349 -14.06 -13.37 -9.88
C MET A 349 -13.14 -12.35 -9.20
N GLU A 350 -13.61 -11.73 -8.12
CA GLU A 350 -12.83 -10.75 -7.37
C GLU A 350 -11.59 -11.38 -6.71
N ARG A 351 -11.75 -12.53 -6.07
CA ARG A 351 -10.66 -13.19 -5.34
C ARG A 351 -9.52 -13.63 -6.25
N PHE A 352 -9.86 -14.19 -7.39
CA PHE A 352 -8.85 -14.65 -8.35
C PHE A 352 -8.52 -13.60 -9.41
N ASN A 353 -9.07 -12.39 -9.29
CA ASN A 353 -8.91 -11.31 -10.27
C ASN A 353 -9.18 -11.81 -11.69
N LEU A 354 -10.29 -12.50 -11.87
CA LEU A 354 -10.71 -13.09 -13.14
C LEU A 354 -11.73 -12.19 -13.82
N ASP A 355 -11.69 -12.10 -15.13
CA ASP A 355 -12.80 -11.58 -15.92
C ASP A 355 -13.77 -12.71 -16.33
N GLN A 356 -14.87 -12.35 -16.97
CA GLN A 356 -15.89 -13.32 -17.41
C GLN A 356 -15.35 -14.36 -18.42
N GLN A 357 -14.31 -14.01 -19.17
CA GLN A 357 -13.69 -14.90 -20.17
C GLN A 357 -12.72 -15.89 -19.51
N MET A 358 -12.07 -15.46 -18.42
CA MET A 358 -11.11 -16.28 -17.68
C MET A 358 -11.79 -17.29 -16.76
N LEU A 359 -12.96 -16.99 -16.20
CA LEU A 359 -13.69 -17.89 -15.33
C LEU A 359 -14.45 -18.92 -16.18
N GLN A 360 -13.87 -20.11 -16.33
CA GLN A 360 -14.51 -21.24 -16.97
C GLN A 360 -15.55 -21.87 -16.01
N ALA A 361 -16.72 -21.25 -15.91
CA ALA A 361 -17.79 -21.69 -15.06
C ALA A 361 -19.00 -22.20 -15.85
N VAL A 362 -19.62 -23.25 -15.34
CA VAL A 362 -20.86 -23.83 -15.91
C VAL A 362 -21.90 -24.04 -14.80
N ARG A 363 -23.15 -23.79 -15.12
CA ARG A 363 -24.28 -24.17 -14.27
C ARG A 363 -24.46 -25.67 -14.30
N THR A 364 -24.65 -26.29 -13.15
CA THR A 364 -25.00 -27.71 -13.04
C THR A 364 -26.50 -27.85 -12.88
N ASN A 365 -27.02 -29.07 -13.07
CA ASN A 365 -28.42 -29.38 -12.80
C ASN A 365 -28.65 -29.76 -11.31
N ARG A 366 -27.77 -29.34 -10.40
CA ARG A 366 -27.81 -29.67 -8.99
C ARG A 366 -28.14 -28.45 -8.16
N CYS A 367 -28.84 -28.70 -7.03
CA CYS A 367 -29.00 -27.73 -5.97
C CYS A 367 -28.35 -28.25 -4.68
N ASP A 368 -27.99 -27.35 -3.78
CA ASP A 368 -27.55 -27.70 -2.43
C ASP A 368 -28.71 -28.06 -1.52
N ALA A 369 -28.44 -28.38 -0.26
CA ALA A 369 -29.45 -28.70 0.75
C ALA A 369 -30.45 -27.56 1.02
N HIS A 370 -30.14 -26.34 0.64
CA HIS A 370 -30.98 -25.14 0.78
C HIS A 370 -31.71 -24.77 -0.51
N GLY A 371 -31.64 -25.61 -1.55
CA GLY A 371 -32.26 -25.33 -2.85
C GLY A 371 -31.51 -24.33 -3.72
N ARG A 372 -30.31 -23.88 -3.33
CA ARG A 372 -29.49 -22.94 -4.11
C ARG A 372 -28.81 -23.70 -5.25
N ARG A 373 -28.79 -23.09 -6.43
CA ARG A 373 -28.18 -23.69 -7.63
C ARG A 373 -26.66 -23.82 -7.45
N ILE A 374 -26.13 -24.98 -7.81
CA ILE A 374 -24.70 -25.26 -7.82
C ILE A 374 -24.12 -25.02 -9.20
N CYS A 375 -23.03 -24.28 -9.26
CA CYS A 375 -22.18 -24.08 -10.42
C CYS A 375 -20.86 -24.83 -10.24
N SER A 376 -20.16 -25.07 -11.33
CA SER A 376 -18.81 -25.67 -11.35
C SER A 376 -17.86 -24.76 -12.08
N ALA A 377 -16.66 -24.55 -11.55
CA ALA A 377 -15.57 -23.82 -12.20
C ALA A 377 -14.25 -24.55 -12.03
N ILE A 378 -13.30 -24.24 -12.91
CA ILE A 378 -11.91 -24.65 -12.78
C ILE A 378 -11.08 -23.39 -12.52
N ILE A 379 -10.32 -23.43 -11.44
CA ILE A 379 -9.34 -22.40 -11.09
C ILE A 379 -7.95 -23.01 -11.07
N THR A 380 -6.97 -22.21 -11.45
CA THR A 380 -5.55 -22.59 -11.38
C THR A 380 -4.93 -21.95 -10.15
N VAL A 381 -4.41 -22.74 -9.21
CA VAL A 381 -3.93 -22.24 -7.91
C VAL A 381 -2.82 -23.13 -7.34
N GLN A 382 -1.92 -22.54 -6.56
CA GLN A 382 -1.03 -23.31 -5.70
C GLN A 382 -1.82 -23.77 -4.45
N PRO A 383 -1.93 -25.09 -4.17
CA PRO A 383 -2.68 -25.61 -3.04
C PRO A 383 -1.88 -25.46 -1.73
N ASN A 384 -1.54 -24.23 -1.37
CA ASN A 384 -0.82 -23.84 -0.17
C ASN A 384 -1.77 -23.47 0.97
N GLU A 385 -1.21 -23.05 2.11
CA GLU A 385 -1.97 -22.64 3.28
C GLU A 385 -2.98 -21.50 2.98
N GLY A 386 -2.64 -20.57 2.09
CA GLY A 386 -3.55 -19.48 1.67
C GLY A 386 -4.79 -20.00 0.97
N PHE A 387 -4.63 -20.96 0.04
CA PHE A 387 -5.74 -21.59 -0.64
C PHE A 387 -6.66 -22.36 0.33
N TYR A 388 -6.07 -23.17 1.21
CA TYR A 388 -6.87 -23.93 2.18
C TYR A 388 -7.64 -23.03 3.13
N ARG A 389 -7.04 -21.95 3.62
CA ARG A 389 -7.73 -20.96 4.46
C ARG A 389 -8.88 -20.29 3.72
N TRP A 390 -8.66 -19.94 2.46
CA TRP A 390 -9.70 -19.37 1.64
C TRP A 390 -10.89 -20.32 1.50
N VAL A 391 -10.65 -21.57 1.07
CA VAL A 391 -11.74 -22.57 0.90
C VAL A 391 -12.52 -22.80 2.21
N MET A 392 -11.82 -22.99 3.33
CA MET A 392 -12.47 -23.20 4.63
C MET A 392 -13.27 -21.98 5.08
N GLY A 393 -12.81 -20.77 4.79
CA GLY A 393 -13.51 -19.53 5.11
C GLY A 393 -14.83 -19.34 4.37
N GLN A 394 -15.06 -20.09 3.29
CA GLN A 394 -16.30 -19.99 2.52
C GLN A 394 -17.47 -20.82 3.11
N GLY A 395 -17.19 -21.59 4.16
CA GLY A 395 -18.21 -22.33 4.93
C GLY A 395 -18.88 -23.43 4.12
N GLY A 396 -19.57 -23.53 3.28
CA GLY A 396 -20.22 -24.52 2.42
C GLY A 396 -20.54 -23.97 1.03
N ASN A 397 -20.27 -22.66 0.83
CA ASN A 397 -20.55 -22.03 -0.45
C ASN A 397 -19.59 -22.49 -1.55
N VAL A 398 -18.42 -23.00 -1.17
CA VAL A 398 -17.41 -23.53 -2.10
C VAL A 398 -16.95 -24.92 -1.62
N THR A 399 -16.88 -25.86 -2.56
CA THR A 399 -16.41 -27.22 -2.30
C THR A 399 -15.40 -27.64 -3.36
N VAL A 400 -14.24 -28.15 -2.93
CA VAL A 400 -13.26 -28.75 -3.82
C VAL A 400 -13.75 -30.10 -4.31
N VAL A 401 -13.87 -30.29 -5.63
CA VAL A 401 -14.28 -31.54 -6.25
C VAL A 401 -13.08 -32.36 -6.70
N GLU A 402 -12.16 -31.74 -7.40
CA GLU A 402 -10.94 -32.35 -7.95
C GLU A 402 -9.75 -31.37 -7.78
N PRO A 403 -8.56 -31.90 -7.60
CA PRO A 403 -8.18 -33.30 -7.50
C PRO A 403 -8.49 -33.91 -6.12
N ALA A 404 -8.61 -35.24 -6.07
CA ALA A 404 -9.05 -35.96 -4.86
C ALA A 404 -8.13 -35.75 -3.63
N HIS A 405 -6.82 -35.57 -3.82
CA HIS A 405 -5.89 -35.35 -2.72
C HIS A 405 -6.12 -33.96 -2.05
N ILE A 406 -6.39 -32.91 -2.82
CA ILE A 406 -6.72 -31.57 -2.30
C ILE A 406 -8.08 -31.61 -1.58
N ARG A 407 -9.09 -32.23 -2.18
CA ARG A 407 -10.39 -32.42 -1.52
C ARG A 407 -10.24 -33.15 -0.18
N ARG A 408 -9.39 -34.18 -0.12
CA ARG A 408 -9.12 -34.91 1.12
C ARG A 408 -8.45 -34.03 2.17
N GLU A 409 -7.52 -33.20 1.77
CA GLU A 409 -6.85 -32.26 2.67
C GLU A 409 -7.82 -31.22 3.24
N VAL A 410 -8.67 -30.62 2.43
CA VAL A 410 -9.73 -29.71 2.89
C VAL A 410 -10.64 -30.41 3.91
N ARG A 411 -11.09 -31.63 3.59
CA ARG A 411 -11.92 -32.43 4.51
C ARG A 411 -11.19 -32.69 5.85
N ASN A 412 -9.92 -33.06 5.82
CA ASN A 412 -9.14 -33.35 7.03
C ASN A 412 -9.01 -32.09 7.89
N ARG A 413 -8.77 -30.92 7.30
CA ARG A 413 -8.68 -29.64 8.01
C ARG A 413 -10.02 -29.24 8.64
N LEU A 414 -11.11 -29.39 7.91
CA LEU A 414 -12.46 -29.14 8.43
C LEU A 414 -12.81 -30.09 9.59
N TYR A 415 -12.46 -31.36 9.46
CA TYR A 415 -12.66 -32.35 10.51
C TYR A 415 -11.83 -32.03 11.76
N HIS A 416 -10.58 -31.58 11.59
CA HIS A 416 -9.75 -31.15 12.71
C HIS A 416 -10.34 -29.92 13.40
N ALA A 417 -10.80 -28.93 12.65
CA ALA A 417 -11.44 -27.74 13.20
C ALA A 417 -12.71 -28.10 13.99
N TRP A 418 -13.56 -28.98 13.44
CA TRP A 418 -14.75 -29.45 14.10
C TRP A 418 -14.44 -30.22 15.40
N ASN A 419 -13.47 -31.14 15.39
CA ASN A 419 -13.03 -31.85 16.58
C ASN A 419 -12.48 -30.92 17.66
N THR A 420 -11.77 -29.87 17.28
CA THR A 420 -11.29 -28.86 18.23
C THR A 420 -12.44 -28.14 18.92
N ILE A 421 -13.47 -27.70 18.17
CA ILE A 421 -14.66 -27.06 18.72
C ILE A 421 -15.39 -28.03 19.65
N LYS A 422 -15.64 -29.26 19.19
CA LYS A 422 -16.29 -30.30 19.97
C LYS A 422 -15.57 -30.60 21.28
N HIS A 423 -14.21 -30.62 21.25
CA HIS A 423 -13.42 -30.83 22.46
C HIS A 423 -13.60 -29.68 23.46
N TYR A 424 -13.74 -28.44 23.00
CA TYR A 424 -14.07 -27.31 23.88
C TYR A 424 -15.49 -27.41 24.47
N GLU A 425 -16.46 -27.87 23.71
CA GLU A 425 -17.86 -28.07 24.18
C GLU A 425 -17.96 -29.19 25.22
N GLU A 426 -17.18 -30.27 25.06
CA GLU A 426 -17.13 -31.41 25.97
C GLU A 426 -16.23 -31.21 27.19
N SER A 427 -15.28 -30.26 27.13
CA SER A 427 -14.41 -30.01 28.25
C SER A 427 -15.01 -28.92 29.15
N ASP A 428 -15.49 -29.31 30.31
CA ASP A 428 -15.92 -28.45 31.44
C ASP A 428 -14.73 -27.61 32.02
N LYS A 429 -13.65 -27.44 31.30
CA LYS A 429 -12.50 -26.68 31.74
C LYS A 429 -12.82 -25.20 31.64
N LYS A 430 -13.01 -24.57 32.82
CA LYS A 430 -13.06 -23.11 32.92
C LYS A 430 -11.86 -22.50 32.17
N ASP A 431 -12.16 -21.59 31.26
CA ASP A 431 -11.13 -20.79 30.62
C ASP A 431 -10.27 -20.14 31.73
N PRO A 432 -8.94 -20.28 31.70
CA PRO A 432 -8.04 -19.71 32.72
C PRO A 432 -8.08 -18.17 32.75
N ILE A 433 -8.74 -17.53 31.79
CA ILE A 433 -8.87 -16.08 31.71
C ILE A 433 -10.36 -15.75 32.00
N ASP A 434 -10.58 -14.88 33.01
CA ASP A 434 -11.90 -14.35 33.27
C ASP A 434 -12.33 -13.46 32.09
N PHE A 435 -13.30 -13.95 31.31
CA PHE A 435 -13.82 -13.27 30.14
C PHE A 435 -14.48 -11.92 30.50
N GLU A 436 -15.02 -11.79 31.70
CA GLU A 436 -15.58 -10.51 32.18
C GLU A 436 -14.48 -9.48 32.49
N GLU A 437 -13.32 -9.92 32.99
CA GLU A 437 -12.16 -9.05 33.20
C GLU A 437 -11.64 -8.52 31.85
N LEU A 438 -11.55 -9.39 30.81
CA LEU A 438 -11.19 -8.97 29.47
C LEU A 438 -12.20 -8.00 28.85
N LYS A 439 -13.50 -8.23 29.06
CA LYS A 439 -14.55 -7.30 28.63
C LYS A 439 -14.44 -5.95 29.32
N LYS A 440 -14.16 -5.94 30.64
CA LYS A 440 -13.97 -4.71 31.40
C LYS A 440 -12.80 -3.91 30.85
N LYS A 441 -11.65 -4.55 30.67
CA LYS A 441 -10.45 -3.92 30.09
C LYS A 441 -10.73 -3.39 28.68
N LYS A 442 -11.44 -4.15 27.85
CA LYS A 442 -11.82 -3.70 26.49
C LYS A 442 -12.74 -2.48 26.52
N ARG A 443 -13.64 -2.37 27.51
CA ARG A 443 -14.51 -1.18 27.69
C ARG A 443 -13.71 0.04 28.15
N GLU A 444 -12.76 -0.15 29.06
CA GLU A 444 -11.85 0.90 29.54
C GLU A 444 -10.97 1.42 28.39
N ASP A 445 -10.39 0.52 27.58
CA ASP A 445 -9.62 0.88 26.40
C ASP A 445 -10.47 1.68 25.38
N ALA A 446 -11.73 1.27 25.16
CA ALA A 446 -12.65 1.97 24.25
C ALA A 446 -13.08 3.36 24.78
N GLN A 447 -13.24 3.52 26.10
CA GLN A 447 -13.49 4.83 26.72
C GLN A 447 -12.28 5.76 26.59
N ASN A 448 -11.07 5.24 26.79
CA ASN A 448 -9.84 5.98 26.62
C ASN A 448 -9.64 6.41 25.16
N GLU A 449 -9.94 5.54 24.18
CA GLU A 449 -9.95 5.88 22.75
C GLU A 449 -10.95 7.02 22.45
N MET A 450 -12.14 6.97 23.02
CA MET A 450 -13.16 7.99 22.80
C MET A 450 -12.75 9.35 23.41
N MET A 451 -12.13 9.36 24.58
CA MET A 451 -11.59 10.58 25.20
C MET A 451 -10.44 11.16 24.37
N TYR A 452 -9.57 10.30 23.82
CA TYR A 452 -8.48 10.72 22.96
C TYR A 452 -9.01 11.32 21.64
N ASP A 453 -10.04 10.72 21.03
CA ASP A 453 -10.70 11.24 19.83
C ASP A 453 -11.32 12.63 20.03
N VAL A 454 -11.88 12.90 21.22
CA VAL A 454 -12.42 14.22 21.57
C VAL A 454 -11.30 15.25 21.74
N ALA A 455 -10.24 14.89 22.47
CA ALA A 455 -9.08 15.77 22.67
C ALA A 455 -8.43 16.14 21.34
N LEU A 456 -8.31 15.18 20.43
CA LEU A 456 -7.74 15.36 19.10
C LEU A 456 -8.60 16.23 18.19
N SER A 457 -9.94 16.09 18.25
CA SER A 457 -10.85 16.94 17.52
C SER A 457 -10.71 18.40 17.93
N ILE A 458 -10.51 18.66 19.21
CA ILE A 458 -10.27 20.00 19.75
C ILE A 458 -8.91 20.54 19.28
N GLU A 459 -7.86 19.70 19.29
CA GLU A 459 -6.54 20.11 18.82
C GLU A 459 -6.53 20.42 17.32
N MET A 460 -7.25 19.63 16.50
CA MET A 460 -7.39 19.90 15.06
C MET A 460 -8.17 21.17 14.76
N GLU A 461 -9.21 21.49 15.54
CA GLU A 461 -9.93 22.76 15.41
C GLU A 461 -9.06 23.96 15.79
N GLN A 462 -8.22 23.81 16.79
CA GLN A 462 -7.27 24.87 17.20
C GLN A 462 -6.17 25.05 16.15
N ARG A 463 -5.62 23.97 15.58
CA ARG A 463 -4.61 24.06 14.50
C ARG A 463 -5.16 24.64 13.23
N SER A 464 -6.37 24.29 12.80
CA SER A 464 -7.02 24.88 11.62
C SER A 464 -7.17 26.39 11.73
N LYS A 465 -7.34 26.92 12.97
CA LYS A 465 -7.38 28.38 13.22
C LYS A 465 -5.98 29.02 13.27
N THR A 466 -4.94 28.23 13.62
CA THR A 466 -3.56 28.75 13.78
C THR A 466 -2.74 28.63 12.50
N ASP A 467 -2.95 27.62 11.67
CA ASP A 467 -2.15 27.38 10.45
C ASP A 467 -2.41 28.44 9.36
N LYS A 468 -3.64 28.98 9.26
CA LYS A 468 -3.90 30.12 8.37
C LYS A 468 -3.12 31.37 8.77
N ALA A 469 -2.90 31.55 10.09
CA ALA A 469 -2.17 32.71 10.61
C ALA A 469 -0.64 32.49 10.63
N SER A 470 -0.15 31.24 10.78
CA SER A 470 1.28 30.94 10.95
C SER A 470 2.07 30.98 9.66
N VAL A 471 1.54 30.45 8.55
CA VAL A 471 2.23 30.46 7.25
C VAL A 471 2.49 31.90 6.80
N ILE A 472 1.55 32.77 7.03
CA ILE A 472 1.67 34.20 6.69
C ILE A 472 2.63 34.91 7.66
N THR A 473 2.59 34.53 8.93
CA THR A 473 3.48 35.13 9.96
C THR A 473 4.92 34.67 9.77
N ASP A 474 5.18 33.45 9.33
CA ASP A 474 6.53 32.92 9.09
C ASP A 474 7.15 33.49 7.80
N ILE A 475 6.36 33.75 6.77
CA ILE A 475 6.79 34.52 5.60
C ILE A 475 7.18 35.95 5.99
N LEU A 476 6.45 36.56 6.91
CA LEU A 476 6.73 37.91 7.39
C LEU A 476 7.87 37.97 8.43
N LYS A 477 8.14 36.88 9.18
CA LYS A 477 9.23 36.80 10.17
C LYS A 477 10.57 36.33 9.61
N GLY A 478 10.58 35.60 8.50
CA GLY A 478 11.80 35.09 7.83
C GLY A 478 12.79 36.17 7.36
N ASN A 479 12.45 37.45 7.44
CA ASN A 479 13.29 38.57 7.08
C ASN A 479 13.97 39.30 8.27
N ARG A 480 14.01 38.73 9.47
CA ARG A 480 14.63 39.37 10.64
C ARG A 480 15.99 38.81 11.07
N SER A 481 16.50 37.74 10.43
CA SER A 481 17.76 37.11 10.89
C SER A 481 19.01 37.46 10.09
N ASP A 482 18.96 38.24 9.00
CA ASP A 482 20.15 38.63 8.26
C ASP A 482 20.48 40.13 8.41
N LYS A 483 20.70 40.56 9.65
CA LYS A 483 21.50 41.76 9.91
C LYS A 483 22.27 41.56 11.21
N ASN A 484 23.36 40.81 11.15
CA ASN A 484 24.55 40.96 11.98
C ASN A 484 25.59 39.91 11.53
N VAL A 485 26.30 40.23 10.48
CA VAL A 485 27.74 40.04 10.26
C VAL A 485 28.22 41.15 9.35
#